data_a04ee6c4d60c95add7ea9ee7e4cac185
#
_entry.id   a04ee6c4d60c95add7ea9ee7e4cac185
#
_cell.length_a   1.000
_cell.length_b   1.000
_cell.length_c   1.000
_cell.angle_alpha   90.00
_cell.angle_beta   90.00
_cell.angle_gamma   90.00
#
_symmetry.space_group_name_H-M   'P 1'
#
loop_
_entity.id
_entity.type
_entity.pdbx_description
1 polymer ?
#
loop_
_entity_poly.entity_id
_entity_poly.type
_entity_poly.pdbx_seq_one_letter_code
_entity_poly.pdbx_strand_id
1 'polypeptide(L)'
;MRGLSAKEHEWIAATAANVALRSHVHFIFAAVPASDRYRLYPVAWAAMLALMAAAVAAAWRPSLPFAEGFIAEAALFAALSLVFEWEPIRLALVPRHIKHRQARRLAQLEFAARILAQPQPRGVLFFVSLGERYVQILADRETHAKIGEAAWQQIVTAFTIAAKAGQLAEGANACIEACAAHLEQHFPRVPA
;
A
#
# COMPACT_ATOMS: atom_id res chain seq x y z
N MET A 1 7.92 0.73 9.44
CA MET A 1 8.90 0.93 8.34
C MET A 1 9.12 2.43 8.21
N ARG A 2 10.37 2.91 8.12
CA ARG A 2 10.64 4.31 7.78
C ARG A 2 10.06 4.58 6.40
N GLY A 3 9.31 5.66 6.24
CA GLY A 3 8.92 6.15 4.92
C GLY A 3 10.14 6.55 4.10
N LEU A 4 10.02 6.60 2.79
CA LEU A 4 11.06 7.11 1.91
C LEU A 4 11.33 8.59 2.22
N SER A 5 12.59 8.97 2.33
CA SER A 5 13.01 10.37 2.46
C SER A 5 12.82 11.12 1.14
N ALA A 6 12.82 12.46 1.16
CA ALA A 6 12.70 13.27 -0.06
C ALA A 6 13.81 12.95 -1.07
N LYS A 7 15.05 12.74 -0.63
CA LYS A 7 16.19 12.37 -1.48
C LYS A 7 16.01 10.99 -2.13
N GLU A 8 15.49 10.02 -1.38
CA GLU A 8 15.20 8.69 -1.90
C GLU A 8 14.07 8.71 -2.94
N HIS A 9 13.04 9.54 -2.71
CA HIS A 9 11.98 9.76 -3.71
C HIS A 9 12.54 10.36 -5.01
N GLU A 10 13.40 11.36 -4.91
CA GLU A 10 14.04 11.99 -6.06
C GLU A 10 14.92 11.01 -6.82
N TRP A 11 15.73 10.21 -6.12
CA TRP A 11 16.56 9.17 -6.72
C TRP A 11 15.71 8.12 -7.46
N ILE A 12 14.65 7.60 -6.83
CA ILE A 12 13.74 6.64 -7.45
C ILE A 12 13.06 7.25 -8.68
N ALA A 13 12.62 8.51 -8.58
CA ALA A 13 11.99 9.21 -9.70
C ALA A 13 12.94 9.40 -10.88
N ALA A 14 14.21 9.75 -10.62
CA ALA A 14 15.24 9.86 -11.64
C ALA A 14 15.52 8.51 -12.34
N THR A 15 15.63 7.43 -11.55
CA THR A 15 15.80 6.07 -12.09
C THR A 15 14.60 5.67 -12.95
N ALA A 16 13.38 5.92 -12.49
CA ALA A 16 12.17 5.63 -13.25
C ALA A 16 12.06 6.46 -14.55
N ALA A 17 12.49 7.72 -14.52
CA ALA A 17 12.52 8.58 -15.71
C ALA A 17 13.50 8.06 -16.78
N ASN A 18 14.65 7.49 -16.36
CA ASN A 18 15.62 6.90 -17.28
C ASN A 18 15.07 5.70 -18.05
N VAL A 19 14.11 4.95 -17.49
CA VAL A 19 13.46 3.83 -18.20
C VAL A 19 12.72 4.33 -19.43
N ALA A 20 12.07 5.52 -19.35
CA ALA A 20 11.36 6.12 -20.48
C ALA A 20 12.26 6.52 -21.65
N LEU A 21 13.57 6.70 -21.41
CA LEU A 21 14.56 6.98 -22.45
C LEU A 21 15.02 5.71 -23.20
N ARG A 22 14.86 4.56 -22.56
CA ARG A 22 15.39 3.26 -23.00
C ARG A 22 14.34 2.37 -23.70
N SER A 23 13.05 2.64 -23.44
CA SER A 23 11.93 1.83 -23.94
C SER A 23 10.80 2.70 -24.46
N HIS A 24 9.99 2.15 -25.38
CA HIS A 24 8.72 2.76 -25.83
C HIS A 24 7.55 2.52 -24.86
N VAL A 25 7.76 1.75 -23.80
CA VAL A 25 6.74 1.43 -22.80
C VAL A 25 6.79 2.46 -21.67
N HIS A 26 5.65 3.05 -21.31
CA HIS A 26 5.57 3.95 -20.18
C HIS A 26 5.79 3.19 -18.87
N PHE A 27 6.81 3.57 -18.12
CA PHE A 27 7.07 3.00 -16.80
C PHE A 27 6.74 4.01 -15.71
N ILE A 28 5.94 3.59 -14.73
CA ILE A 28 5.54 4.41 -13.59
C ILE A 28 5.85 3.64 -12.31
N PHE A 29 6.62 4.26 -11.41
CA PHE A 29 6.77 3.80 -10.04
C PHE A 29 5.86 4.63 -9.12
N ALA A 30 4.98 3.97 -8.38
CA ALA A 30 4.06 4.61 -7.45
C ALA A 30 4.21 3.99 -6.05
N ALA A 31 4.76 4.77 -5.11
CA ALA A 31 4.81 4.40 -3.70
C ALA A 31 3.83 5.25 -2.90
N VAL A 32 2.93 4.61 -2.16
CA VAL A 32 1.96 5.28 -1.30
C VAL A 32 2.17 4.88 0.16
N PRO A 33 2.01 5.80 1.12
CA PRO A 33 2.14 5.49 2.54
C PRO A 33 1.11 4.45 3.00
N ALA A 34 -0.14 4.61 2.56
CA ALA A 34 -1.24 3.68 2.78
C ALA A 34 -2.28 3.83 1.68
N SER A 35 -2.98 2.74 1.35
CA SER A 35 -4.00 2.72 0.28
C SER A 35 -5.37 3.23 0.74
N ASP A 36 -5.62 3.29 2.05
CA ASP A 36 -6.86 3.79 2.64
C ASP A 36 -6.59 4.34 4.06
N ARG A 37 -7.49 5.20 4.53
CA ARG A 37 -7.43 5.77 5.89
C ARG A 37 -7.92 4.83 6.99
N TYR A 38 -8.66 3.79 6.65
CA TYR A 38 -9.20 2.75 7.55
C TYR A 38 -9.90 3.29 8.81
N ARG A 39 -10.56 4.46 8.75
CA ARG A 39 -11.14 5.14 9.92
C ARG A 39 -12.24 4.36 10.63
N LEU A 40 -12.96 3.52 9.90
CA LEU A 40 -14.07 2.76 10.46
C LEU A 40 -13.64 1.65 11.44
N TYR A 41 -12.47 1.06 11.21
CA TYR A 41 -11.98 -0.06 12.03
C TYR A 41 -11.65 0.33 13.47
N PRO A 42 -10.87 1.42 13.73
CA PRO A 42 -10.64 1.91 15.08
C PRO A 42 -11.91 2.18 15.86
N VAL A 43 -12.86 2.88 15.24
CA VAL A 43 -14.15 3.23 15.86
C VAL A 43 -14.97 1.98 16.18
N ALA A 44 -15.06 1.02 15.25
CA ALA A 44 -15.77 -0.23 15.47
C ALA A 44 -15.17 -1.06 16.61
N TRP A 45 -13.84 -1.16 16.69
CA TRP A 45 -13.14 -1.84 17.77
C TRP A 45 -13.31 -1.11 19.10
N ALA A 46 -13.22 0.23 19.12
CA ALA A 46 -13.45 1.04 20.32
C ALA A 46 -14.88 0.85 20.86
N ALA A 47 -15.88 0.90 19.99
CA ALA A 47 -17.27 0.68 20.35
C ALA A 47 -17.50 -0.74 20.91
N MET A 48 -16.96 -1.76 20.23
CA MET A 48 -17.11 -3.15 20.68
C MET A 48 -16.48 -3.36 22.07
N LEU A 49 -15.28 -2.82 22.30
CA LEU A 49 -14.59 -2.96 23.59
C LEU A 49 -15.29 -2.17 24.70
N ALA A 50 -15.83 -0.97 24.42
CA ALA A 50 -16.58 -0.19 25.36
C ALA A 50 -17.86 -0.93 25.77
N LEU A 51 -18.64 -1.45 24.80
CA LEU A 51 -19.85 -2.25 25.07
C LEU A 51 -19.55 -3.52 25.87
N MET A 52 -18.45 -4.21 25.55
CA MET A 52 -18.04 -5.40 26.35
C MET A 52 -17.69 -5.01 27.78
N ALA A 53 -16.98 -3.90 27.99
CA ALA A 53 -16.63 -3.41 29.32
C ALA A 53 -17.91 -3.03 30.12
N ALA A 54 -18.88 -2.37 29.48
CA ALA A 54 -20.17 -2.04 30.08
C ALA A 54 -20.96 -3.29 30.49
N ALA A 55 -21.00 -4.30 29.61
CA ALA A 55 -21.66 -5.59 29.91
C ALA A 55 -21.03 -6.29 31.13
N VAL A 56 -19.70 -6.32 31.19
CA VAL A 56 -18.95 -6.89 32.33
C VAL A 56 -19.22 -6.09 33.61
N ALA A 57 -19.18 -4.76 33.52
CA ALA A 57 -19.46 -3.89 34.70
C ALA A 57 -20.90 -4.10 35.24
N ALA A 58 -21.87 -4.20 34.36
CA ALA A 58 -23.26 -4.46 34.74
C ALA A 58 -23.44 -5.83 35.41
N ALA A 59 -22.71 -6.86 34.95
CA ALA A 59 -22.73 -8.19 35.55
C ALA A 59 -22.09 -8.23 36.95
N TRP A 60 -21.05 -7.45 37.17
CA TRP A 60 -20.30 -7.44 38.45
C TRP A 60 -20.84 -6.44 39.47
N ARG A 61 -21.49 -5.36 39.01
CA ARG A 61 -22.08 -4.31 39.86
C ARG A 61 -23.47 -3.89 39.38
N PRO A 62 -24.48 -4.73 39.57
CA PRO A 62 -25.84 -4.44 39.10
C PRO A 62 -26.50 -3.23 39.80
N SER A 63 -25.91 -2.72 40.88
CA SER A 63 -26.35 -1.54 41.58
C SER A 63 -25.78 -0.21 41.11
N LEU A 64 -24.95 -0.21 40.06
CA LEU A 64 -24.39 1.03 39.50
C LEU A 64 -25.51 1.90 38.93
N PRO A 65 -25.59 3.22 39.30
CA PRO A 65 -26.51 4.16 38.69
C PRO A 65 -26.27 4.23 37.17
N PHE A 66 -27.34 4.21 36.40
CA PHE A 66 -27.26 4.24 34.93
C PHE A 66 -26.41 5.42 34.39
N ALA A 67 -26.58 6.60 35.01
CA ALA A 67 -25.85 7.79 34.58
C ALA A 67 -24.33 7.65 34.74
N GLU A 68 -23.88 7.07 35.86
CA GLU A 68 -22.43 6.84 36.10
C GLU A 68 -21.86 5.80 35.13
N GLY A 69 -22.61 4.72 34.91
CA GLY A 69 -22.26 3.69 33.94
C GLY A 69 -22.11 4.24 32.52
N PHE A 70 -23.06 5.05 32.07
CA PHE A 70 -23.06 5.68 30.75
C PHE A 70 -21.90 6.67 30.58
N ILE A 71 -21.61 7.50 31.60
CA ILE A 71 -20.49 8.44 31.55
C ILE A 71 -19.15 7.67 31.45
N ALA A 72 -19.00 6.61 32.24
CA ALA A 72 -17.78 5.78 32.22
C ALA A 72 -17.61 5.09 30.87
N GLU A 73 -18.68 4.55 30.26
CA GLU A 73 -18.66 3.94 28.92
C GLU A 73 -18.29 4.96 27.84
N ALA A 74 -18.92 6.15 27.87
CA ALA A 74 -18.62 7.21 26.91
C ALA A 74 -17.16 7.69 27.02
N ALA A 75 -16.64 7.83 28.23
CA ALA A 75 -15.25 8.20 28.49
C ALA A 75 -14.28 7.10 27.98
N LEU A 76 -14.59 5.83 28.24
CA LEU A 76 -13.79 4.70 27.75
C LEU A 76 -13.81 4.63 26.21
N PHE A 77 -14.97 4.78 25.57
CA PHE A 77 -15.08 4.84 24.12
C PHE A 77 -14.26 5.97 23.51
N ALA A 78 -14.34 7.17 24.10
CA ALA A 78 -13.54 8.32 23.64
C ALA A 78 -12.04 8.06 23.78
N ALA A 79 -11.59 7.54 24.93
CA ALA A 79 -10.19 7.20 25.18
C ALA A 79 -9.68 6.15 24.19
N LEU A 80 -10.42 5.06 23.99
CA LEU A 80 -10.07 4.00 23.04
C LEU A 80 -10.04 4.53 21.60
N SER A 81 -10.98 5.40 21.22
CA SER A 81 -11.01 6.02 19.90
C SER A 81 -9.75 6.85 19.62
N LEU A 82 -9.30 7.63 20.61
CA LEU A 82 -8.06 8.41 20.52
C LEU A 82 -6.81 7.51 20.40
N VAL A 83 -6.73 6.45 21.21
CA VAL A 83 -5.60 5.51 21.18
C VAL A 83 -5.55 4.77 19.84
N PHE A 84 -6.68 4.37 19.30
CA PHE A 84 -6.76 3.62 18.05
C PHE A 84 -6.59 4.50 16.78
N GLU A 85 -6.66 5.82 16.93
CA GLU A 85 -6.28 6.76 15.85
C GLU A 85 -4.78 6.72 15.55
N TRP A 86 -3.96 6.23 16.48
CA TRP A 86 -2.52 6.14 16.26
C TRP A 86 -2.21 5.18 15.11
N GLU A 87 -1.48 5.67 14.12
CA GLU A 87 -1.26 5.02 12.81
C GLU A 87 -0.83 3.55 12.89
N PRO A 88 0.15 3.15 13.73
CA PRO A 88 0.56 1.75 13.83
C PRO A 88 -0.53 0.85 14.41
N ILE A 89 -1.32 1.34 15.38
CA ILE A 89 -2.42 0.59 16.00
C ILE A 89 -3.56 0.48 15.00
N ARG A 90 -3.93 1.57 14.34
CA ARG A 90 -4.96 1.59 13.30
C ARG A 90 -4.71 0.56 12.22
N LEU A 91 -3.48 0.51 11.70
CA LEU A 91 -3.10 -0.48 10.70
C LEU A 91 -3.08 -1.91 11.26
N ALA A 92 -2.73 -2.11 12.53
CA ALA A 92 -2.75 -3.44 13.15
C ALA A 92 -4.16 -4.02 13.28
N LEU A 93 -5.16 -3.16 13.57
CA LEU A 93 -6.56 -3.54 13.76
C LEU A 93 -7.26 -3.99 12.46
N VAL A 94 -6.70 -3.65 11.30
CA VAL A 94 -7.30 -4.01 10.00
C VAL A 94 -6.85 -5.40 9.56
N PRO A 95 -7.77 -6.33 9.23
CA PRO A 95 -7.43 -7.65 8.72
C PRO A 95 -6.60 -7.58 7.42
N ARG A 96 -5.63 -8.48 7.28
CA ARG A 96 -4.68 -8.49 6.14
C ARG A 96 -5.38 -8.55 4.78
N HIS A 97 -6.44 -9.36 4.66
CA HIS A 97 -7.18 -9.50 3.41
C HIS A 97 -7.85 -8.20 2.94
N ILE A 98 -8.34 -7.39 3.89
CA ILE A 98 -8.91 -6.07 3.59
C ILE A 98 -7.82 -5.10 3.09
N LYS A 99 -6.66 -5.08 3.77
CA LYS A 99 -5.51 -4.28 3.36
C LYS A 99 -5.07 -4.60 1.92
N HIS A 100 -4.88 -5.88 1.63
CA HIS A 100 -4.47 -6.32 0.29
C HIS A 100 -5.54 -6.02 -0.77
N ARG A 101 -6.82 -6.14 -0.44
CA ARG A 101 -7.92 -5.82 -1.35
C ARG A 101 -7.93 -4.32 -1.69
N GLN A 102 -7.76 -3.45 -0.69
CA GLN A 102 -7.73 -1.99 -0.91
C GLN A 102 -6.47 -1.57 -1.68
N ALA A 103 -5.31 -2.10 -1.32
CA ALA A 103 -4.06 -1.85 -2.03
C ALA A 103 -4.15 -2.27 -3.50
N ARG A 104 -4.70 -3.46 -3.78
CA ARG A 104 -4.93 -3.95 -5.14
C ARG A 104 -5.90 -3.05 -5.91
N ARG A 105 -7.00 -2.62 -5.27
CA ARG A 105 -7.97 -1.71 -5.90
C ARG A 105 -7.33 -0.38 -6.26
N LEU A 106 -6.54 0.21 -5.36
CA LEU A 106 -5.83 1.45 -5.62
C LEU A 106 -4.81 1.28 -6.75
N ALA A 107 -4.04 0.19 -6.77
CA ALA A 107 -3.12 -0.12 -7.84
C ALA A 107 -3.82 -0.18 -9.22
N GLN A 108 -5.00 -0.82 -9.28
CA GLN A 108 -5.79 -0.89 -10.51
C GLN A 108 -6.33 0.47 -10.94
N LEU A 109 -6.77 1.32 -10.01
CA LEU A 109 -7.22 2.68 -10.30
C LEU A 109 -6.07 3.55 -10.82
N GLU A 110 -4.89 3.50 -10.18
CA GLU A 110 -3.70 4.20 -10.61
C GLU A 110 -3.24 3.74 -12.00
N PHE A 111 -3.27 2.45 -12.26
CA PHE A 111 -2.94 1.90 -13.57
C PHE A 111 -3.92 2.38 -14.65
N ALA A 112 -5.21 2.34 -14.38
CA ALA A 112 -6.23 2.82 -15.29
C ALA A 112 -6.09 4.32 -15.58
N ALA A 113 -5.90 5.13 -14.53
CA ALA A 113 -5.80 6.58 -14.65
C ALA A 113 -4.51 7.04 -15.36
N ARG A 114 -3.39 6.38 -15.11
CA ARG A 114 -2.08 6.85 -15.58
C ARG A 114 -1.59 6.19 -16.86
N ILE A 115 -2.04 4.96 -17.14
CA ILE A 115 -1.59 4.18 -18.31
C ILE A 115 -2.72 3.98 -19.30
N LEU A 116 -3.86 3.42 -18.88
CA LEU A 116 -4.94 3.11 -19.81
C LEU A 116 -5.64 4.35 -20.38
N ALA A 117 -5.60 5.48 -19.67
CA ALA A 117 -6.15 6.76 -20.15
C ALA A 117 -5.29 7.43 -21.23
N GLN A 118 -4.11 6.92 -21.56
CA GLN A 118 -3.22 7.49 -22.56
C GLN A 118 -3.62 7.08 -23.98
N PRO A 119 -3.31 7.89 -25.02
CA PRO A 119 -3.62 7.56 -26.41
C PRO A 119 -2.97 6.25 -26.89
N GLN A 120 -1.81 5.90 -26.31
CA GLN A 120 -1.15 4.60 -26.51
C GLN A 120 -1.02 3.92 -25.14
N PRO A 121 -1.98 3.05 -24.77
CA PRO A 121 -2.06 2.47 -23.43
C PRO A 121 -1.04 1.34 -23.23
N ARG A 122 0.23 1.61 -23.50
CA ARG A 122 1.36 0.71 -23.25
C ARG A 122 2.11 1.17 -22.02
N GLY A 123 2.11 0.37 -20.98
CA GLY A 123 2.80 0.77 -19.77
C GLY A 123 2.85 -0.30 -18.69
N VAL A 124 3.77 -0.05 -17.78
CA VAL A 124 3.99 -0.84 -16.57
C VAL A 124 3.88 0.09 -15.35
N LEU A 125 3.06 -0.29 -14.40
CA LEU A 125 2.97 0.33 -13.09
C LEU A 125 3.59 -0.60 -12.05
N PHE A 126 4.67 -0.14 -11.41
CA PHE A 126 5.21 -0.76 -10.21
C PHE A 126 4.60 -0.05 -8.99
N PHE A 127 3.64 -0.69 -8.35
CA PHE A 127 2.89 -0.13 -7.24
C PHE A 127 3.35 -0.71 -5.91
N VAL A 128 3.64 0.19 -4.94
CA VAL A 128 4.05 -0.18 -3.58
C VAL A 128 3.17 0.54 -2.57
N SER A 129 2.55 -0.21 -1.67
CA SER A 129 1.85 0.34 -0.51
C SER A 129 2.57 -0.05 0.78
N LEU A 130 3.17 0.95 1.44
CA LEU A 130 4.05 0.73 2.59
C LEU A 130 3.29 0.26 3.83
N GLY A 131 2.14 0.87 4.12
CA GLY A 131 1.31 0.56 5.28
C GLY A 131 0.73 -0.84 5.22
N GLU A 132 0.30 -1.28 4.06
CA GLU A 132 -0.25 -2.61 3.82
C GLU A 132 0.82 -3.67 3.53
N ARG A 133 2.09 -3.25 3.35
CA ARG A 133 3.20 -4.10 2.91
C ARG A 133 2.83 -4.88 1.64
N TYR A 134 2.24 -4.16 0.71
CA TYR A 134 1.75 -4.70 -0.54
C TYR A 134 2.55 -4.15 -1.71
N VAL A 135 2.92 -5.02 -2.63
CA VAL A 135 3.59 -4.67 -3.89
C VAL A 135 2.95 -5.42 -5.03
N GLN A 136 2.77 -4.75 -6.14
CA GLN A 136 2.23 -5.34 -7.37
C GLN A 136 2.81 -4.64 -8.58
N ILE A 137 3.13 -5.43 -9.62
CA ILE A 137 3.40 -4.92 -10.95
C ILE A 137 2.14 -5.13 -11.79
N LEU A 138 1.68 -4.08 -12.45
CA LEU A 138 0.61 -4.12 -13.44
C LEU A 138 1.19 -3.70 -14.79
N ALA A 139 0.97 -4.50 -15.80
CA ALA A 139 1.40 -4.24 -17.16
C ALA A 139 0.22 -4.35 -18.12
N ASP A 140 0.27 -3.64 -19.24
CA ASP A 140 -0.68 -3.85 -20.32
C ASP A 140 -0.55 -5.27 -20.88
N ARG A 141 -1.58 -5.70 -21.63
CA ARG A 141 -1.70 -7.08 -22.09
C ARG A 141 -0.52 -7.52 -22.97
N GLU A 142 -0.03 -6.65 -23.84
CA GLU A 142 1.07 -6.99 -24.74
C GLU A 142 2.39 -7.11 -23.99
N THR A 143 2.68 -6.15 -23.12
CA THR A 143 3.88 -6.13 -22.27
C THR A 143 3.90 -7.33 -21.33
N HIS A 144 2.75 -7.64 -20.71
CA HIS A 144 2.63 -8.80 -19.83
C HIS A 144 2.86 -10.13 -20.58
N ALA A 145 2.31 -10.27 -21.79
CA ALA A 145 2.46 -11.47 -22.58
C ALA A 145 3.90 -11.72 -23.06
N LYS A 146 4.64 -10.66 -23.39
CA LYS A 146 6.02 -10.77 -23.86
C LYS A 146 7.04 -11.06 -22.76
N ILE A 147 6.88 -10.43 -21.60
CA ILE A 147 7.83 -10.56 -20.47
C ILE A 147 7.50 -11.80 -19.62
N GLY A 148 6.21 -12.08 -19.44
CA GLY A 148 5.72 -13.25 -18.71
C GLY A 148 5.61 -13.04 -17.20
N GLU A 149 4.68 -13.77 -16.58
CA GLU A 149 4.37 -13.69 -15.15
C GLU A 149 5.58 -14.01 -14.26
N ALA A 150 6.39 -15.00 -14.66
CA ALA A 150 7.54 -15.47 -13.86
C ALA A 150 8.59 -14.36 -13.64
N ALA A 151 8.87 -13.54 -14.65
CA ALA A 151 9.80 -12.43 -14.55
C ALA A 151 9.27 -11.36 -13.59
N TRP A 152 7.99 -11.02 -13.69
CA TRP A 152 7.35 -10.07 -12.76
C TRP A 152 7.38 -10.56 -11.31
N GLN A 153 7.12 -11.84 -11.08
CA GLN A 153 7.17 -12.45 -9.75
C GLN A 153 8.58 -12.44 -9.16
N GLN A 154 9.61 -12.66 -9.96
CA GLN A 154 11.00 -12.55 -9.51
C GLN A 154 11.33 -11.14 -9.03
N ILE A 155 10.95 -10.12 -9.79
CA ILE A 155 11.17 -8.70 -9.44
C ILE A 155 10.42 -8.36 -8.14
N VAL A 156 9.14 -8.74 -8.00
CA VAL A 156 8.34 -8.52 -6.79
C VAL A 156 8.96 -9.22 -5.58
N THR A 157 9.49 -10.42 -5.78
CA THR A 157 10.14 -11.19 -4.71
C THR A 157 11.44 -10.50 -4.26
N ALA A 158 12.29 -10.08 -5.20
CA ALA A 158 13.53 -9.36 -4.91
C ALA A 158 13.25 -8.05 -4.14
N PHE A 159 12.27 -7.27 -4.57
CA PHE A 159 11.83 -6.07 -3.85
C PHE A 159 11.38 -6.39 -2.42
N THR A 160 10.56 -7.44 -2.26
CA THR A 160 10.02 -7.83 -0.95
C THR A 160 11.14 -8.22 0.03
N ILE A 161 12.20 -8.88 -0.45
CA ILE A 161 13.37 -9.24 0.35
C ILE A 161 14.12 -7.98 0.78
N ALA A 162 14.43 -7.07 -0.14
CA ALA A 162 15.11 -5.80 0.14
C ALA A 162 14.30 -4.93 1.13
N ALA A 163 12.99 -4.81 0.90
CA ALA A 163 12.10 -4.06 1.78
C ALA A 163 12.04 -4.63 3.21
N LYS A 164 12.07 -5.96 3.38
CA LYS A 164 12.16 -6.62 4.69
C LYS A 164 13.50 -6.37 5.37
N ALA A 165 14.59 -6.24 4.61
CA ALA A 165 15.92 -5.88 5.11
C ALA A 165 16.06 -4.39 5.45
N GLY A 166 15.02 -3.57 5.21
CA GLY A 166 15.05 -2.12 5.45
C GLY A 166 15.68 -1.31 4.31
N GLN A 167 16.05 -1.93 3.22
CA GLN A 167 16.69 -1.34 2.03
C GLN A 167 15.62 -0.99 0.98
N LEU A 168 14.67 -0.10 1.36
CA LEU A 168 13.50 0.16 0.53
C LEU A 168 13.86 0.92 -0.76
N ALA A 169 14.73 1.94 -0.66
CA ALA A 169 15.11 2.77 -1.81
C ALA A 169 16.03 2.00 -2.77
N GLU A 170 17.03 1.31 -2.23
CA GLU A 170 17.95 0.47 -3.01
C GLU A 170 17.17 -0.66 -3.71
N GLY A 171 16.27 -1.32 -2.98
CA GLY A 171 15.41 -2.35 -3.54
C GLY A 171 14.49 -1.81 -4.64
N ALA A 172 13.93 -0.62 -4.49
CA ALA A 172 13.11 0.02 -5.51
C ALA A 172 13.94 0.30 -6.78
N ASN A 173 15.11 0.92 -6.64
CA ASN A 173 15.96 1.22 -7.78
C ASN A 173 16.44 -0.06 -8.50
N ALA A 174 16.87 -1.08 -7.76
CA ALA A 174 17.26 -2.37 -8.34
C ALA A 174 16.12 -3.02 -9.14
N CYS A 175 14.89 -2.95 -8.62
CA CYS A 175 13.72 -3.48 -9.31
C CYS A 175 13.29 -2.65 -10.51
N ILE A 176 13.43 -1.32 -10.46
CA ILE A 176 13.20 -0.44 -11.61
C ILE A 176 14.19 -0.79 -12.73
N GLU A 177 15.48 -0.97 -12.41
CA GLU A 177 16.49 -1.38 -13.41
C GLU A 177 16.23 -2.78 -13.97
N ALA A 178 15.77 -3.73 -13.14
CA ALA A 178 15.36 -5.05 -13.62
C ALA A 178 14.16 -4.98 -14.58
N CYS A 179 13.15 -4.13 -14.25
CA CYS A 179 12.05 -3.85 -15.17
C CYS A 179 12.57 -3.22 -16.49
N ALA A 180 13.48 -2.24 -16.38
CA ALA A 180 14.06 -1.58 -17.54
C ALA A 180 14.75 -2.58 -18.48
N ALA A 181 15.57 -3.49 -17.94
CA ALA A 181 16.26 -4.51 -18.73
C ALA A 181 15.28 -5.40 -19.53
N HIS A 182 14.19 -5.86 -18.90
CA HIS A 182 13.17 -6.60 -19.61
C HIS A 182 12.43 -5.76 -20.66
N LEU A 183 12.14 -4.48 -20.36
CA LEU A 183 11.49 -3.59 -21.30
C LEU A 183 12.38 -3.26 -22.50
N GLU A 184 13.67 -3.04 -22.30
CA GLU A 184 14.65 -2.85 -23.40
C GLU A 184 14.76 -4.07 -24.29
N GLN A 185 14.81 -5.25 -23.71
CA GLN A 185 14.92 -6.50 -24.45
C GLN A 185 13.73 -6.73 -25.40
N HIS A 186 12.52 -6.40 -24.96
CA HIS A 186 11.29 -6.71 -25.68
C HIS A 186 10.68 -5.50 -26.42
N PHE A 187 11.02 -4.28 -26.01
CA PHE A 187 10.49 -3.02 -26.55
C PHE A 187 11.58 -1.96 -26.65
N PRO A 188 12.68 -2.22 -27.37
CA PRO A 188 13.79 -1.27 -27.47
C PRO A 188 13.33 0.03 -28.12
N ARG A 189 13.87 1.15 -27.63
CA ARG A 189 13.72 2.43 -28.31
C ARG A 189 14.73 2.50 -29.44
N VAL A 190 14.25 2.38 -30.68
CA VAL A 190 15.10 2.58 -31.85
C VAL A 190 15.44 4.07 -31.89
N PRO A 191 16.73 4.47 -31.88
CA PRO A 191 17.12 5.86 -32.09
C PRO A 191 16.66 6.30 -33.48
N ALA A 192 16.00 7.47 -33.54
CA ALA A 192 15.58 8.09 -34.80
C ALA A 192 16.77 8.58 -35.61
#